data_24f7ab15be2f3258f68f253a7421f986
#
_entry.id   24f7ab15be2f3258f68f253a7421f986
#
_cell.length_a   1.000
_cell.length_b   1.000
_cell.length_c   1.000
_cell.angle_alpha   90.00
_cell.angle_beta   90.00
_cell.angle_gamma   90.00
#
_symmetry.space_group_name_H-M   'P 1'
#
loop_
_entity.id
_entity.type
_entity.pdbx_description
1 polymer ?
#
loop_
_entity_poly.entity_id
_entity_poly.type
_entity_poly.pdbx_seq_one_letter_code
_entity_poly.pdbx_strand_id
1 'polypeptide(L)' 'MSDVRKRLANCFRTVFPSLPEAAIPNASAATVAAWDSLAGIILLQVVGEEFHADIDLDKLTDLDSFESLAEYVSDKSIA' A
#
# COMPACT_ATOMS: atom_id res chain seq x y z
N MET A 1 -1.48 -18.53 0.49
CA MET A 1 -0.68 -17.34 0.31
C MET A 1 -1.24 -16.52 -0.78
N SER A 2 -1.42 -15.28 -0.52
CA SER A 2 -2.07 -14.38 -1.45
C SER A 2 -1.05 -13.64 -2.30
N ASP A 3 -1.20 -13.70 -3.62
CA ASP A 3 -0.40 -12.89 -4.53
C ASP A 3 -0.60 -11.40 -4.27
N VAL A 4 -1.79 -11.04 -3.79
CA VAL A 4 -2.11 -9.65 -3.49
C VAL A 4 -1.14 -9.08 -2.46
N ARG A 5 -0.93 -9.80 -1.36
CA ARG A 5 -0.04 -9.32 -0.32
C ARG A 5 1.41 -9.23 -0.82
N LYS A 6 1.82 -10.19 -1.62
CA LYS A 6 3.16 -10.21 -2.16
C LYS A 6 3.39 -9.02 -3.10
N ARG A 7 2.44 -8.79 -3.99
CA ARG A 7 2.54 -7.68 -4.93
C ARG A 7 2.47 -6.34 -4.21
N LEU A 8 1.62 -6.27 -3.19
CA LEU A 8 1.51 -5.06 -2.39
C LEU A 8 2.81 -4.77 -1.64
N ALA A 9 3.44 -5.83 -1.12
CA ALA A 9 4.73 -5.67 -0.46
C ALA A 9 5.78 -5.11 -1.41
N ASN A 10 5.76 -5.51 -2.67
CA ASN A 10 6.67 -4.96 -3.67
C ASN A 10 6.43 -3.47 -3.87
N CYS A 11 5.18 -3.04 -3.84
CA CYS A 11 4.87 -1.62 -3.94
C CYS A 11 5.48 -0.85 -2.76
N PHE A 12 5.37 -1.42 -1.57
CA PHE A 12 5.94 -0.79 -0.38
C PHE A 12 7.47 -0.69 -0.49
N ARG A 13 8.10 -1.71 -1.03
CA ARG A 13 9.55 -1.69 -1.21
C ARG A 13 9.98 -0.63 -2.22
N THR A 14 9.14 -0.37 -3.19
CA THR A 14 9.42 0.66 -4.19
C THR A 14 9.33 2.06 -3.58
N VAL A 15 8.30 2.29 -2.77
CA VAL A 15 8.05 3.60 -2.19
C VAL A 15 8.90 3.83 -0.93
N PHE A 16 9.09 2.79 -0.14
CA PHE A 16 9.84 2.87 1.12
C PHE A 16 11.01 1.88 1.10
N PRO A 17 12.05 2.17 0.31
CA PRO A 17 13.15 1.21 0.17
C PRO A 17 13.91 0.95 1.47
N SER A 18 13.81 1.86 2.43
CA SER A 18 14.48 1.69 3.73
C SER A 18 13.69 0.82 4.69
N LEU A 19 12.44 0.53 4.37
CA LEU A 19 11.60 -0.24 5.27
C LEU A 19 11.98 -1.73 5.20
N PRO A 20 12.32 -2.35 6.34
CA PRO A 20 12.66 -3.78 6.32
C PRO A 20 11.49 -4.63 5.86
N GLU A 21 11.80 -5.67 5.12
CA GLU A 21 10.77 -6.55 4.58
C GLU A 21 9.88 -7.11 5.68
N ALA A 22 10.49 -7.47 6.82
CA ALA A 22 9.73 -8.04 7.94
C ALA A 22 8.75 -7.05 8.56
N ALA A 23 8.98 -5.75 8.38
CA ALA A 23 8.13 -4.72 8.94
C ALA A 23 6.97 -4.34 8.01
N ILE A 24 7.02 -4.75 6.76
CA ILE A 24 6.02 -4.34 5.77
C ILE A 24 4.60 -4.75 6.17
N PRO A 25 4.34 -6.00 6.61
CA PRO A 25 2.96 -6.38 6.93
C PRO A 25 2.34 -5.57 8.07
N ASN A 26 3.17 -4.98 8.91
CA ASN A 26 2.69 -4.18 10.03
C ASN A 26 2.86 -2.69 9.80
N ALA A 27 3.22 -2.29 8.59
CA ALA A 27 3.49 -0.90 8.31
C ALA A 27 2.22 -0.07 8.32
N SER A 28 2.34 1.15 8.85
CA SER A 28 1.24 2.11 8.84
C SER A 28 1.82 3.51 8.82
N ALA A 29 0.99 4.47 8.48
CA ALA A 29 1.42 5.86 8.49
C ALA A 29 1.85 6.30 9.89
N ALA A 30 1.31 5.67 10.92
CA ALA A 30 1.66 5.98 12.29
C ALA A 30 3.04 5.44 12.69
N THR A 31 3.48 4.35 12.08
CA THR A 31 4.71 3.67 12.47
C THR A 31 5.87 3.91 11.50
N VAL A 32 5.57 4.29 10.26
CA VAL A 32 6.60 4.53 9.25
C VAL A 32 6.79 6.03 9.09
N ALA A 33 7.91 6.53 9.57
CA ALA A 33 8.17 7.97 9.58
C ALA A 33 8.15 8.57 8.18
N ALA A 34 8.58 7.82 7.18
CA ALA A 34 8.61 8.30 5.80
C ALA A 34 7.23 8.34 5.15
N TRP A 35 6.24 7.77 5.79
CA TRP A 35 4.88 7.69 5.23
C TRP A 35 4.10 8.94 5.63
N ASP A 36 4.35 10.01 4.92
CA ASP A 36 3.60 11.25 5.09
C ASP A 36 2.56 11.37 3.97
N SER A 37 1.90 12.52 3.88
CA SER A 37 0.83 12.71 2.89
C SER A 37 1.32 12.52 1.47
N LEU A 38 2.50 13.06 1.16
CA LEU A 38 3.04 12.94 -0.19
C LEU A 38 3.40 11.48 -0.52
N ALA A 39 4.07 10.82 0.42
CA ALA A 39 4.42 9.42 0.21
C ALA A 39 3.18 8.56 0.08
N GLY A 40 2.14 8.89 0.84
CA GLY A 40 0.87 8.18 0.74
C GLY A 40 0.25 8.29 -0.64
N ILE A 41 0.28 9.49 -1.22
CA ILE A 41 -0.24 9.70 -2.57
C ILE A 41 0.55 8.87 -3.58
N ILE A 42 1.87 8.91 -3.47
CA ILE A 42 2.73 8.14 -4.37
C ILE A 42 2.45 6.65 -4.22
N LEU A 43 2.28 6.19 -2.99
CA LEU A 43 2.00 4.79 -2.73
C LEU A 43 0.68 4.36 -3.39
N LEU A 44 -0.35 5.18 -3.27
CA LEU A 44 -1.63 4.85 -3.91
C LEU A 44 -1.50 4.79 -5.43
N GLN A 45 -0.67 5.66 -6.00
CA GLN A 45 -0.44 5.62 -7.44
C GLN A 45 0.28 4.35 -7.86
N VAL A 46 1.32 3.97 -7.10
CA VAL A 46 2.08 2.75 -7.40
C VAL A 46 1.19 1.53 -7.25
N VAL A 47 0.41 1.47 -6.18
CA VAL A 47 -0.50 0.35 -5.93
C VAL A 47 -1.57 0.28 -7.01
N GLY A 48 -2.11 1.43 -7.40
CA GLY A 48 -3.09 1.47 -8.46
C GLY A 48 -2.57 0.93 -9.77
N GLU A 49 -1.33 1.26 -10.11
CA GLU A 49 -0.72 0.75 -11.33
C GLU A 49 -0.45 -0.75 -11.25
N GLU A 50 0.01 -1.20 -10.09
CA GLU A 50 0.34 -2.61 -9.91
C GLU A 50 -0.91 -3.49 -10.06
N PHE A 51 -2.03 -3.05 -9.52
CA PHE A 51 -3.25 -3.84 -9.50
C PHE A 51 -4.25 -3.41 -10.57
N HIS A 52 -3.87 -2.48 -11.42
CA HIS A 52 -4.77 -1.93 -12.46
C HIS A 52 -6.08 -1.47 -11.83
N ALA A 53 -5.98 -0.84 -10.68
CA ALA A 53 -7.13 -0.36 -9.93
C ALA A 53 -7.10 1.16 -9.89
N ASP A 54 -8.28 1.75 -9.99
CA ASP A 54 -8.44 3.19 -9.91
C ASP A 54 -8.69 3.56 -8.46
N ILE A 55 -7.62 3.91 -7.75
CA ILE A 55 -7.71 4.21 -6.32
C ILE A 55 -7.96 5.70 -6.15
N ASP A 56 -9.09 5.99 -5.52
CA ASP A 56 -9.51 7.36 -5.27
C ASP A 56 -8.65 7.98 -4.17
N LEU A 57 -8.12 9.17 -4.43
CA LEU A 57 -7.29 9.88 -3.43
C LEU A 57 -8.09 10.24 -2.18
N ASP A 58 -9.41 10.27 -2.27
CA ASP A 58 -10.25 10.46 -1.11
C ASP A 58 -10.05 9.36 -0.07
N LYS A 59 -9.52 8.22 -0.49
CA LYS A 59 -9.26 7.11 0.40
C LYS A 59 -7.91 7.21 1.11
N LEU A 60 -7.17 8.28 0.85
CA LEU A 60 -5.82 8.42 1.41
C LEU A 60 -5.80 8.25 2.92
N THR A 61 -6.77 8.86 3.62
CA THR A 61 -6.85 8.77 5.07
C THR A 61 -7.22 7.36 5.55
N ASP A 62 -8.08 6.69 4.79
CA ASP A 62 -8.54 5.35 5.16
C ASP A 62 -7.49 4.28 4.86
N LEU A 63 -6.69 4.50 3.83
CA LEU A 63 -5.70 3.52 3.38
C LEU A 63 -4.33 3.89 3.94
N ASP A 64 -4.22 3.88 5.26
CA ASP A 64 -3.02 4.35 5.95
C ASP A 64 -2.24 3.20 6.58
N SER A 65 -2.45 1.96 6.12
CA SER A 65 -1.71 0.82 6.61
C SER A 65 -1.65 -0.25 5.53
N PHE A 66 -0.68 -1.17 5.69
CA PHE A 66 -0.56 -2.29 4.77
C PHE A 66 -1.85 -3.12 4.77
N GLU A 67 -2.41 -3.38 5.96
CA GLU A 67 -3.62 -4.20 6.05
C GLU A 67 -4.81 -3.55 5.37
N SER A 68 -5.01 -2.26 5.57
CA SER A 68 -6.14 -1.58 4.92
C SER A 68 -5.98 -1.58 3.41
N LEU A 69 -4.77 -1.40 2.92
CA LEU A 69 -4.50 -1.46 1.49
C LEU A 69 -4.72 -2.87 0.95
N ALA A 70 -4.26 -3.88 1.69
CA ALA A 70 -4.43 -5.27 1.27
C ALA A 70 -5.90 -5.63 1.13
N GLU A 71 -6.71 -5.21 2.08
CA GLU A 71 -8.15 -5.46 2.03
C GLU A 71 -8.79 -4.74 0.85
N TYR A 72 -8.39 -3.50 0.65
CA TYR A 72 -8.96 -2.68 -0.42
C TYR A 72 -8.66 -3.26 -1.80
N VAL A 73 -7.40 -3.60 -2.06
CA VAL A 73 -7.04 -4.10 -3.38
C VAL A 73 -7.51 -5.53 -3.59
N SER A 74 -7.62 -6.31 -2.51
CA SER A 74 -8.20 -7.65 -2.59
C SER A 74 -9.62 -7.59 -3.09
N ASP A 75 -10.39 -6.65 -2.56
CA ASP A 75 -11.76 -6.41 -2.97
C ASP A 75 -11.84 -6.02 -4.44
N LYS A 76 -10.93 -5.12 -4.86
CA LYS A 76 -10.92 -4.63 -6.22
C LYS A 76 -10.41 -5.66 -7.22
N SER A 77 -9.56 -6.58 -6.77
CA SER A 77 -8.92 -7.54 -7.66
C SER A 77 -9.76 -8.78 -7.92
N ILE A 78 -10.79 -8.99 -7.15
CA ILE A 78 -11.69 -10.12 -7.36
C ILE A 78 -12.59 -9.76 -8.52
N ALA A 79 -12.29 -10.28 -9.62
CA ALA A 79 -13.13 -9.98 -10.78
C ALA A 79 -13.92 -11.21 -11.13
#